data_d991cfa46bc98ac46ce73ca825241fc2
#
_entry.id   d991cfa46bc98ac46ce73ca825241fc2
#
_cell.length_a   1.000
_cell.length_b   1.000
_cell.length_c   1.000
_cell.angle_alpha   90.00
_cell.angle_beta   90.00
_cell.angle_gamma   90.00
#
_symmetry.space_group_name_H-M   'P 1'
#
loop_
_entity.id
_entity.type
_entity.pdbx_description
1 polymer ?
#
loop_
_entity_poly.entity_id
_entity_poly.type
_entity_poly.pdbx_seq_one_letter_code
_entity_poly.pdbx_strand_id
1 'polypeptide(L)'
;MQSFIDVWDRIETFLRSGIAGSEFTPLRLLTVITLTSVLIWVTRRVTRWFVDTALARRGFDIGMREALGTIVRYVIITLGALVILQSAGIDLTSLNVLVGAVGVGLGFGLQNITSNFFSGLILLFERPIKMGDRVEIGGVVGEVREIGARATTIVTDESVAMIVPNSQFVSERVTNWSRPDMLTAYTLSFHVSHTSNPELVRQVLLAAAAGHRDVLHDPMAKVEFVEVGLGALRFQLQVWSTKHLKTAGTLKSDLNFEVWRQLAAAGVTIPPMQGAVVLGLQLVPSSKQ
;
A
#
# COMPACT_ATOMS: atom_id res chain seq x y z
N MET A 1 50.11 2.63 -55.90
CA MET A 1 49.72 3.14 -54.55
C MET A 1 49.23 4.58 -54.60
N GLN A 2 49.89 5.48 -55.37
CA GLN A 2 49.47 6.88 -55.59
C GLN A 2 48.09 7.02 -56.22
N SER A 3 47.78 6.23 -57.29
CA SER A 3 46.47 6.30 -57.96
C SER A 3 45.27 5.91 -57.04
N PHE A 4 45.48 5.09 -56.00
CA PHE A 4 44.45 4.71 -55.06
C PHE A 4 44.17 5.85 -54.03
N ILE A 5 45.23 6.57 -53.68
CA ILE A 5 45.14 7.74 -52.77
C ILE A 5 44.41 8.88 -53.50
N ASP A 6 44.72 9.16 -54.76
CA ASP A 6 44.05 10.20 -55.53
C ASP A 6 42.57 9.91 -55.82
N VAL A 7 42.21 8.65 -55.99
CA VAL A 7 40.79 8.24 -56.10
C VAL A 7 40.07 8.38 -54.77
N TRP A 8 40.72 8.02 -53.65
CA TRP A 8 40.15 8.16 -52.30
C TRP A 8 39.93 9.63 -51.95
N ASP A 9 40.91 10.52 -52.23
CA ASP A 9 40.78 11.95 -51.97
C ASP A 9 39.65 12.60 -52.77
N ARG A 10 39.46 12.17 -54.03
CA ARG A 10 38.36 12.63 -54.91
C ARG A 10 37.01 12.17 -54.38
N ILE A 11 36.91 10.92 -53.88
CA ILE A 11 35.70 10.39 -53.31
C ILE A 11 35.37 11.14 -51.98
N GLU A 12 36.37 11.36 -51.15
CA GLU A 12 36.18 12.10 -49.88
C GLU A 12 35.78 13.55 -50.16
N THR A 13 36.41 14.24 -51.12
CA THR A 13 36.06 15.60 -51.52
C THR A 13 34.64 15.67 -52.07
N PHE A 14 34.24 14.72 -52.92
CA PHE A 14 32.87 14.61 -53.45
C PHE A 14 31.86 14.33 -52.37
N LEU A 15 32.15 13.44 -51.44
CA LEU A 15 31.26 13.12 -50.32
C LEU A 15 31.06 14.28 -49.36
N ARG A 16 32.04 15.17 -49.23
CA ARG A 16 32.00 16.37 -48.38
C ARG A 16 31.55 17.63 -49.12
N SER A 17 31.49 17.61 -50.49
CA SER A 17 31.02 18.75 -51.28
C SER A 17 29.49 18.90 -51.15
N GLY A 18 29.03 20.14 -50.94
CA GLY A 18 27.59 20.43 -50.93
C GLY A 18 26.92 20.15 -52.26
N ILE A 19 25.76 19.53 -52.28
CA ILE A 19 24.99 19.31 -53.53
C ILE A 19 24.32 20.64 -53.91
N ALA A 20 24.63 21.18 -55.08
CA ALA A 20 24.01 22.37 -55.67
C ALA A 20 23.98 23.62 -54.73
N GLY A 21 25.05 23.85 -53.98
CA GLY A 21 25.14 25.04 -53.08
C GLY A 21 24.34 24.93 -51.78
N SER A 22 23.78 23.77 -51.48
CA SER A 22 23.09 23.49 -50.20
C SER A 22 24.09 22.91 -49.18
N GLU A 23 23.78 23.05 -47.89
CA GLU A 23 24.54 22.43 -46.80
C GLU A 23 24.43 20.88 -46.77
N PHE A 24 23.65 20.30 -47.67
CA PHE A 24 23.47 18.85 -47.79
C PHE A 24 24.65 18.20 -48.55
N THR A 25 25.48 17.50 -47.82
CA THR A 25 26.54 16.71 -48.41
C THR A 25 26.08 15.29 -48.70
N PRO A 26 26.60 14.59 -49.72
CA PRO A 26 26.31 13.17 -49.98
C PRO A 26 26.54 12.29 -48.76
N LEU A 27 27.53 12.61 -47.93
CA LEU A 27 27.83 11.92 -46.70
C LEU A 27 26.68 12.04 -45.67
N ARG A 28 26.10 13.23 -45.49
CA ARG A 28 24.94 13.43 -44.61
C ARG A 28 23.73 12.63 -45.10
N LEU A 29 23.52 12.61 -46.42
CA LEU A 29 22.41 11.85 -47.02
C LEU A 29 22.57 10.34 -46.78
N LEU A 30 23.77 9.82 -46.96
CA LEU A 30 24.10 8.43 -46.64
C LEU A 30 23.91 8.12 -45.16
N THR A 31 24.32 9.02 -44.27
CA THR A 31 24.13 8.88 -42.83
C THR A 31 22.63 8.81 -42.47
N VAL A 32 21.80 9.71 -43.03
CA VAL A 32 20.33 9.72 -42.76
C VAL A 32 19.69 8.43 -43.27
N ILE A 33 20.03 7.96 -44.46
CA ILE A 33 19.51 6.70 -45.03
C ILE A 33 19.91 5.52 -44.13
N THR A 34 21.17 5.47 -43.73
CA THR A 34 21.69 4.40 -42.87
C THR A 34 20.99 4.40 -41.53
N LEU A 35 20.91 5.55 -40.85
CA LEU A 35 20.22 5.68 -39.54
C LEU A 35 18.74 5.34 -39.64
N THR A 36 18.06 5.77 -40.73
CA THR A 36 16.65 5.42 -40.94
C THR A 36 16.47 3.92 -41.13
N SER A 37 17.35 3.28 -41.90
CA SER A 37 17.32 1.83 -42.10
C SER A 37 17.56 1.07 -40.79
N VAL A 38 18.54 1.52 -39.99
CA VAL A 38 18.84 0.98 -38.66
C VAL A 38 17.65 1.20 -37.74
N LEU A 39 17.05 2.38 -37.73
CA LEU A 39 15.89 2.68 -36.91
C LEU A 39 14.72 1.74 -37.23
N ILE A 40 14.39 1.53 -38.48
CA ILE A 40 13.35 0.62 -38.96
C ILE A 40 13.66 -0.82 -38.50
N TRP A 41 14.89 -1.25 -38.65
CA TRP A 41 15.35 -2.59 -38.30
C TRP A 41 15.27 -2.79 -36.77
N VAL A 42 15.82 -1.84 -35.98
CA VAL A 42 15.77 -1.88 -34.50
C VAL A 42 14.32 -1.88 -34.00
N THR A 43 13.49 -0.97 -34.52
CA THR A 43 12.08 -0.88 -34.14
C THR A 43 11.36 -2.21 -34.36
N ARG A 44 11.51 -2.80 -35.57
CA ARG A 44 10.91 -4.10 -35.91
C ARG A 44 11.45 -5.22 -35.03
N ARG A 45 12.75 -5.23 -34.73
CA ARG A 45 13.40 -6.28 -33.97
C ARG A 45 13.02 -6.22 -32.50
N VAL A 46 13.10 -5.01 -31.92
CA VAL A 46 12.78 -4.78 -30.50
C VAL A 46 11.29 -5.01 -30.24
N THR A 47 10.40 -4.43 -31.07
CA THR A 47 8.94 -4.61 -30.88
C THR A 47 8.54 -6.08 -30.99
N ARG A 48 9.04 -6.81 -31.99
CA ARG A 48 8.77 -8.24 -32.13
C ARG A 48 9.28 -9.05 -30.95
N TRP A 49 10.53 -8.85 -30.56
CA TRP A 49 11.10 -9.54 -29.39
C TRP A 49 10.29 -9.26 -28.12
N PHE A 50 9.93 -7.99 -27.91
CA PHE A 50 9.16 -7.57 -26.74
C PHE A 50 7.76 -8.20 -26.69
N VAL A 51 7.01 -8.12 -27.80
CA VAL A 51 5.65 -8.66 -27.91
C VAL A 51 5.64 -10.18 -27.88
N ASP A 52 6.45 -10.83 -28.74
CA ASP A 52 6.37 -12.26 -29.00
C ASP A 52 7.14 -13.10 -27.96
N THR A 53 8.13 -12.50 -27.29
CA THR A 53 8.98 -13.24 -26.36
C THR A 53 8.78 -12.79 -24.91
N ALA A 54 8.93 -11.49 -24.62
CA ALA A 54 8.89 -11.00 -23.25
C ALA A 54 7.48 -11.02 -22.66
N LEU A 55 6.49 -10.52 -23.43
CA LEU A 55 5.10 -10.44 -22.97
C LEU A 55 4.36 -11.77 -23.15
N ALA A 56 4.63 -12.51 -24.23
CA ALA A 56 3.98 -13.80 -24.48
C ALA A 56 4.29 -14.83 -23.40
N ARG A 57 5.54 -14.89 -22.93
CA ARG A 57 5.97 -15.81 -21.85
C ARG A 57 5.34 -15.51 -20.51
N ARG A 58 4.85 -14.29 -20.26
CA ARG A 58 4.23 -13.87 -19.01
C ARG A 58 2.71 -14.00 -19.02
N GLY A 59 2.12 -14.55 -20.09
CA GLY A 59 0.69 -14.80 -20.15
C GLY A 59 -0.20 -13.57 -20.36
N PHE A 60 0.36 -12.44 -20.80
CA PHE A 60 -0.44 -11.27 -21.16
C PHE A 60 -1.38 -11.59 -22.32
N ASP A 61 -2.60 -11.05 -22.26
CA ASP A 61 -3.55 -11.19 -23.36
C ASP A 61 -3.06 -10.48 -24.63
N ILE A 62 -3.66 -10.80 -25.79
CA ILE A 62 -3.24 -10.30 -27.09
C ILE A 62 -3.39 -8.77 -27.16
N GLY A 63 -4.50 -8.22 -26.64
CA GLY A 63 -4.76 -6.78 -26.65
C GLY A 63 -3.71 -5.98 -25.86
N MET A 64 -3.34 -6.48 -24.67
CA MET A 64 -2.29 -5.87 -23.84
C MET A 64 -0.92 -5.91 -24.53
N ARG A 65 -0.57 -7.01 -25.18
CA ARG A 65 0.70 -7.14 -25.92
C ARG A 65 0.77 -6.15 -27.08
N GLU A 66 -0.31 -6.02 -27.85
CA GLU A 66 -0.36 -5.07 -28.97
C GLU A 66 -0.31 -3.62 -28.50
N ALA A 67 -1.02 -3.27 -27.44
CA ALA A 67 -1.00 -1.93 -26.86
C ALA A 67 0.40 -1.54 -26.39
N LEU A 68 1.05 -2.39 -25.59
CA LEU A 68 2.40 -2.16 -25.09
C LEU A 68 3.43 -2.15 -26.22
N GLY A 69 3.30 -3.04 -27.21
CA GLY A 69 4.15 -3.07 -28.40
C GLY A 69 4.04 -1.77 -29.21
N THR A 70 2.83 -1.21 -29.31
CA THR A 70 2.56 0.05 -30.00
C THR A 70 3.22 1.22 -29.28
N ILE A 71 3.12 1.29 -27.93
CA ILE A 71 3.79 2.31 -27.11
C ILE A 71 5.31 2.24 -27.32
N VAL A 72 5.90 1.06 -27.17
CA VAL A 72 7.34 0.87 -27.38
C VAL A 72 7.78 1.28 -28.79
N ARG A 73 6.98 0.93 -29.81
CA ARG A 73 7.23 1.34 -31.20
C ARG A 73 7.26 2.86 -31.35
N TYR A 74 6.26 3.57 -30.81
CA TYR A 74 6.19 5.02 -30.92
C TYR A 74 7.35 5.70 -30.19
N VAL A 75 7.72 5.22 -28.99
CA VAL A 75 8.86 5.76 -28.25
C VAL A 75 10.16 5.61 -29.06
N ILE A 76 10.43 4.42 -29.62
CA ILE A 76 11.64 4.17 -30.43
C ILE A 76 11.65 5.05 -31.69
N ILE A 77 10.51 5.13 -32.39
CA ILE A 77 10.41 5.95 -33.61
C ILE A 77 10.62 7.44 -33.32
N THR A 78 9.98 7.95 -32.25
CA THR A 78 10.09 9.39 -31.89
C THR A 78 11.52 9.74 -31.50
N LEU A 79 12.16 8.96 -30.61
CA LEU A 79 13.54 9.20 -30.21
C LEU A 79 14.52 9.03 -31.38
N GLY A 80 14.32 7.99 -32.18
CA GLY A 80 15.15 7.77 -33.37
C GLY A 80 14.98 8.85 -34.43
N ALA A 81 13.77 9.35 -34.66
CA ALA A 81 13.53 10.46 -35.57
C ALA A 81 14.25 11.74 -35.14
N LEU A 82 14.23 12.07 -33.82
CA LEU A 82 14.98 13.23 -33.30
C LEU A 82 16.47 13.10 -33.56
N VAL A 83 17.06 11.92 -33.34
CA VAL A 83 18.49 11.66 -33.64
C VAL A 83 18.78 11.80 -35.11
N ILE A 84 17.92 11.31 -36.01
CA ILE A 84 18.08 11.42 -37.47
C ILE A 84 18.00 12.87 -37.91
N LEU A 85 17.02 13.65 -37.43
CA LEU A 85 16.88 15.07 -37.74
C LEU A 85 18.10 15.87 -37.31
N GLN A 86 18.60 15.62 -36.09
CA GLN A 86 19.82 16.25 -35.58
C GLN A 86 21.05 15.88 -36.44
N SER A 87 21.17 14.62 -36.86
CA SER A 87 22.24 14.14 -37.75
C SER A 87 22.16 14.74 -39.15
N ALA A 88 20.95 15.08 -39.62
CA ALA A 88 20.73 15.78 -40.88
C ALA A 88 21.16 17.26 -40.83
N GLY A 89 21.52 17.79 -39.64
CA GLY A 89 21.91 19.19 -39.43
C GLY A 89 20.74 20.12 -39.12
N ILE A 90 19.55 19.57 -38.80
CA ILE A 90 18.41 20.39 -38.42
C ILE A 90 18.64 20.82 -36.99
N ASP A 91 18.56 22.13 -36.74
CA ASP A 91 18.62 22.68 -35.37
C ASP A 91 17.33 22.37 -34.61
N LEU A 92 17.45 21.52 -33.61
CA LEU A 92 16.33 21.09 -32.75
C LEU A 92 16.27 21.91 -31.43
N THR A 93 16.98 23.01 -31.31
CA THR A 93 17.05 23.79 -30.06
C THR A 93 15.66 24.22 -29.60
N SER A 94 14.84 24.75 -30.48
CA SER A 94 13.45 25.13 -30.13
C SER A 94 12.59 23.92 -29.80
N LEU A 95 12.82 22.79 -30.46
CA LEU A 95 12.10 21.53 -30.23
C LEU A 95 12.50 20.91 -28.88
N ASN A 96 13.76 21.07 -28.44
CA ASN A 96 14.24 20.58 -27.16
C ASN A 96 13.46 21.20 -25.99
N VAL A 97 13.12 22.48 -26.07
CA VAL A 97 12.29 23.15 -25.05
C VAL A 97 10.89 22.53 -24.99
N LEU A 98 10.28 22.28 -26.15
CA LEU A 98 8.97 21.64 -26.25
C LEU A 98 9.00 20.20 -25.73
N VAL A 99 10.00 19.42 -26.13
CA VAL A 99 10.21 18.03 -25.65
C VAL A 99 10.42 18.00 -24.16
N GLY A 100 11.17 18.96 -23.61
CA GLY A 100 11.36 19.13 -22.17
C GLY A 100 10.04 19.39 -21.44
N ALA A 101 9.23 20.34 -21.96
CA ALA A 101 7.93 20.65 -21.38
C ALA A 101 6.96 19.45 -21.42
N VAL A 102 6.91 18.74 -22.56
CA VAL A 102 6.12 17.50 -22.69
C VAL A 102 6.64 16.42 -21.73
N GLY A 103 7.97 16.29 -21.60
CA GLY A 103 8.59 15.34 -20.68
C GLY A 103 8.21 15.60 -19.21
N VAL A 104 8.20 16.87 -18.80
CA VAL A 104 7.75 17.26 -17.45
C VAL A 104 6.27 16.94 -17.27
N GLY A 105 5.43 17.27 -18.25
CA GLY A 105 3.99 16.93 -18.22
C GLY A 105 3.73 15.42 -18.11
N LEU A 106 4.45 14.62 -18.88
CA LEU A 106 4.39 13.15 -18.81
C LEU A 106 4.89 12.65 -17.45
N GLY A 107 5.95 13.26 -16.90
CA GLY A 107 6.47 12.94 -15.56
C GLY A 107 5.41 13.13 -14.48
N PHE A 108 4.71 14.25 -14.47
CA PHE A 108 3.60 14.49 -13.55
C PHE A 108 2.43 13.52 -13.78
N GLY A 109 2.10 13.23 -15.05
CA GLY A 109 1.05 12.24 -15.37
C GLY A 109 1.37 10.83 -14.89
N LEU A 110 2.64 10.44 -14.85
CA LEU A 110 3.10 9.11 -14.41
C LEU A 110 3.50 9.06 -12.94
N GLN A 111 3.52 10.17 -12.21
CA GLN A 111 4.02 10.28 -10.84
C GLN A 111 3.37 9.26 -9.90
N ASN A 112 2.03 9.13 -9.94
CA ASN A 112 1.31 8.21 -9.08
C ASN A 112 1.65 6.74 -9.38
N ILE A 113 1.81 6.38 -10.64
CA ILE A 113 2.16 5.01 -11.04
C ILE A 113 3.56 4.67 -10.54
N THR A 114 4.50 5.58 -10.75
CA THR A 114 5.89 5.46 -10.34
C THR A 114 6.02 5.38 -8.81
N SER A 115 5.33 6.27 -8.09
CA SER A 115 5.30 6.26 -6.63
C SER A 115 4.79 4.93 -6.07
N ASN A 116 3.67 4.43 -6.59
CA ASN A 116 3.11 3.15 -6.15
C ASN A 116 4.02 1.97 -6.47
N PHE A 117 4.69 1.99 -7.62
CA PHE A 117 5.63 0.94 -8.01
C PHE A 117 6.85 0.90 -7.07
N PHE A 118 7.48 2.04 -6.81
CA PHE A 118 8.63 2.10 -5.89
C PHE A 118 8.22 1.77 -4.46
N SER A 119 7.04 2.23 -4.01
CA SER A 119 6.50 1.82 -2.70
C SER A 119 6.28 0.32 -2.61
N GLY A 120 5.79 -0.33 -3.68
CA GLY A 120 5.68 -1.79 -3.74
C GLY A 120 7.04 -2.49 -3.60
N LEU A 121 8.08 -1.97 -4.24
CA LEU A 121 9.45 -2.49 -4.06
C LEU A 121 9.94 -2.32 -2.62
N ILE A 122 9.71 -1.18 -1.98
CA ILE A 122 10.07 -0.93 -0.57
C ILE A 122 9.37 -1.95 0.32
N LEU A 123 8.04 -2.16 0.14
CA LEU A 123 7.29 -3.15 0.92
C LEU A 123 7.88 -4.57 0.79
N LEU A 124 8.32 -4.95 -0.40
CA LEU A 124 8.91 -6.28 -0.65
C LEU A 124 10.33 -6.42 -0.07
N PHE A 125 11.13 -5.35 -0.07
CA PHE A 125 12.51 -5.37 0.43
C PHE A 125 12.58 -5.21 1.95
N GLU A 126 11.95 -4.17 2.48
CA GLU A 126 12.01 -3.84 3.92
C GLU A 126 11.03 -4.67 4.75
N ARG A 127 9.97 -5.16 4.12
CA ARG A 127 8.93 -6.01 4.73
C ARG A 127 8.34 -5.43 6.01
N PRO A 128 7.93 -4.16 6.04
CA PRO A 128 7.23 -3.60 7.19
C PRO A 128 5.90 -4.32 7.45
N ILE A 129 5.30 -4.87 6.38
CA ILE A 129 4.14 -5.76 6.36
C ILE A 129 4.45 -6.98 5.51
N LYS A 130 3.81 -8.12 5.80
CA LYS A 130 3.94 -9.39 5.07
C LYS A 130 2.57 -9.94 4.73
N MET A 131 2.52 -10.85 3.75
CA MET A 131 1.30 -11.63 3.48
C MET A 131 0.90 -12.41 4.75
N GLY A 132 -0.38 -12.34 5.08
CA GLY A 132 -0.94 -12.91 6.30
C GLY A 132 -0.91 -11.98 7.51
N ASP A 133 -0.21 -10.84 7.45
CA ASP A 133 -0.25 -9.84 8.52
C ASP A 133 -1.62 -9.18 8.59
N ARG A 134 -2.07 -8.95 9.81
CA ARG A 134 -3.24 -8.11 10.08
C ARG A 134 -2.79 -6.68 10.26
N VAL A 135 -3.31 -5.80 9.43
CA VAL A 135 -2.91 -4.39 9.38
C VAL A 135 -4.11 -3.47 9.45
N GLU A 136 -3.86 -2.26 9.94
CA GLU A 136 -4.82 -1.16 9.90
C GLU A 136 -4.19 0.01 9.16
N ILE A 137 -4.87 0.49 8.12
CA ILE A 137 -4.48 1.61 7.29
C ILE A 137 -5.71 2.39 6.82
N GLY A 138 -5.71 3.71 6.95
CA GLY A 138 -6.83 4.56 6.52
C GLY A 138 -8.17 4.18 7.16
N GLY A 139 -8.16 3.64 8.40
CA GLY A 139 -9.37 3.17 9.09
C GLY A 139 -9.86 1.79 8.64
N VAL A 140 -9.17 1.14 7.70
CA VAL A 140 -9.46 -0.23 7.25
C VAL A 140 -8.61 -1.21 8.03
N VAL A 141 -9.26 -2.20 8.65
CA VAL A 141 -8.59 -3.31 9.35
C VAL A 141 -8.81 -4.60 8.55
N GLY A 142 -7.74 -5.33 8.28
CA GLY A 142 -7.84 -6.60 7.57
C GLY A 142 -6.51 -7.34 7.46
N GLU A 143 -6.54 -8.48 6.80
CA GLU A 143 -5.37 -9.32 6.54
C GLU A 143 -4.78 -9.03 5.16
N VAL A 144 -3.47 -8.83 5.10
CA VAL A 144 -2.74 -8.67 3.83
C VAL A 144 -2.80 -9.99 3.05
N ARG A 145 -3.51 -9.98 1.93
CA ARG A 145 -3.67 -11.16 1.08
C ARG A 145 -2.59 -11.25 0.02
N GLU A 146 -2.26 -10.11 -0.59
CA GLU A 146 -1.30 -10.03 -1.68
C GLU A 146 -0.65 -8.65 -1.71
N ILE A 147 0.64 -8.60 -1.96
CA ILE A 147 1.39 -7.37 -2.21
C ILE A 147 1.76 -7.36 -3.69
N GLY A 148 1.01 -6.61 -4.48
CA GLY A 148 1.23 -6.46 -5.91
C GLY A 148 2.20 -5.34 -6.26
N ALA A 149 2.48 -5.16 -7.56
CA ALA A 149 3.43 -4.15 -8.04
C ALA A 149 3.01 -2.70 -7.73
N ARG A 150 1.71 -2.39 -7.71
CA ARG A 150 1.20 -1.02 -7.48
C ARG A 150 0.23 -0.91 -6.31
N ALA A 151 -0.31 -2.01 -5.86
CA ALA A 151 -1.34 -2.03 -4.82
C ALA A 151 -1.23 -3.33 -4.02
N THR A 152 -1.62 -3.24 -2.75
CA THR A 152 -1.73 -4.36 -1.81
C THR A 152 -3.21 -4.66 -1.59
N THR A 153 -3.58 -5.93 -1.64
CA THR A 153 -4.93 -6.40 -1.35
C THR A 153 -5.04 -6.79 0.12
N ILE A 154 -5.98 -6.15 0.83
CA ILE A 154 -6.34 -6.46 2.22
C ILE A 154 -7.74 -7.09 2.21
N VAL A 155 -7.93 -8.16 2.97
CA VAL A 155 -9.25 -8.79 3.17
C VAL A 155 -9.73 -8.48 4.58
N THR A 156 -10.88 -7.82 4.70
CA THR A 156 -11.50 -7.48 5.99
C THR A 156 -12.16 -8.71 6.63
N ASP A 157 -12.60 -8.58 7.89
CA ASP A 157 -13.28 -9.66 8.60
C ASP A 157 -14.63 -10.04 7.96
N GLU A 158 -15.26 -9.10 7.24
CA GLU A 158 -16.47 -9.30 6.45
C GLU A 158 -16.18 -9.97 5.09
N SER A 159 -14.93 -10.41 4.87
CA SER A 159 -14.48 -11.02 3.60
C SER A 159 -14.53 -10.07 2.39
N VAL A 160 -14.46 -8.77 2.62
CA VAL A 160 -14.37 -7.76 1.56
C VAL A 160 -12.90 -7.56 1.18
N ALA A 161 -12.57 -7.69 -0.10
CA ALA A 161 -11.24 -7.40 -0.61
C ALA A 161 -11.10 -5.90 -0.89
N MET A 162 -10.21 -5.24 -0.17
CA MET A 162 -9.86 -3.83 -0.35
C MET A 162 -8.50 -3.70 -1.03
N ILE A 163 -8.47 -2.92 -2.11
CA ILE A 163 -7.24 -2.68 -2.89
C ILE A 163 -6.69 -1.32 -2.47
N VAL A 164 -5.58 -1.35 -1.75
CA VAL A 164 -4.92 -0.16 -1.21
C VAL A 164 -3.66 0.14 -2.02
N PRO A 165 -3.49 1.36 -2.56
CA PRO A 165 -2.26 1.77 -3.25
C PRO A 165 -1.02 1.59 -2.36
N ASN A 166 0.07 1.06 -2.90
CA ASN A 166 1.28 0.81 -2.12
C ASN A 166 1.89 2.08 -1.51
N SER A 167 1.71 3.23 -2.18
CA SER A 167 2.19 4.52 -1.67
C SER A 167 1.58 4.89 -0.32
N GLN A 168 0.34 4.49 -0.02
CA GLN A 168 -0.27 4.75 1.27
C GLN A 168 0.45 4.03 2.41
N PHE A 169 0.90 2.80 2.19
CA PHE A 169 1.67 2.05 3.21
C PHE A 169 3.02 2.68 3.56
N VAL A 170 3.58 3.48 2.65
CA VAL A 170 4.86 4.17 2.87
C VAL A 170 4.67 5.58 3.42
N SER A 171 3.59 6.26 3.02
CA SER A 171 3.34 7.67 3.37
C SER A 171 2.43 7.88 4.58
N GLU A 172 1.60 6.88 4.93
CA GLU A 172 0.64 6.97 6.02
C GLU A 172 1.08 6.13 7.23
N ARG A 173 0.42 6.35 8.35
CA ARG A 173 0.62 5.49 9.53
C ARG A 173 -0.05 4.15 9.30
N VAL A 174 0.72 3.08 9.42
CA VAL A 174 0.25 1.70 9.36
C VAL A 174 0.43 1.05 10.72
N THR A 175 -0.63 0.48 11.27
CA THR A 175 -0.56 -0.35 12.46
C THR A 175 -0.50 -1.80 12.03
N ASN A 176 0.61 -2.48 12.30
CA ASN A 176 0.76 -3.91 12.07
C ASN A 176 0.52 -4.67 13.39
N TRP A 177 -0.59 -5.38 13.45
CA TRP A 177 -1.01 -6.12 14.63
C TRP A 177 -0.43 -7.55 14.70
N SER A 178 0.28 -8.00 13.65
CA SER A 178 0.78 -9.37 13.53
C SER A 178 2.28 -9.52 13.80
N ARG A 179 2.95 -8.46 14.29
CA ARG A 179 4.38 -8.58 14.59
C ARG A 179 4.59 -9.57 15.75
N PRO A 180 5.31 -10.70 15.49
CA PRO A 180 5.43 -11.80 16.45
C PRO A 180 6.18 -11.43 17.74
N ASP A 181 6.94 -10.34 17.73
CA ASP A 181 7.76 -9.91 18.87
C ASP A 181 7.02 -8.96 19.82
N MET A 182 5.77 -8.62 19.55
CA MET A 182 5.00 -7.70 20.38
C MET A 182 3.90 -8.44 21.15
N LEU A 183 4.07 -8.43 22.47
CA LEU A 183 2.98 -8.79 23.40
C LEU A 183 1.84 -7.80 23.22
N THR A 184 0.67 -8.30 22.84
CA THR A 184 -0.51 -7.44 22.73
C THR A 184 -1.22 -7.39 24.07
N ALA A 185 -1.37 -6.18 24.61
CA ALA A 185 -2.15 -5.94 25.81
C ALA A 185 -3.62 -5.74 25.46
N TYR A 186 -4.49 -6.49 26.11
CA TYR A 186 -5.94 -6.36 26.00
C TYR A 186 -6.50 -5.81 27.31
N THR A 187 -7.26 -4.73 27.24
CA THR A 187 -7.92 -4.13 28.38
C THR A 187 -9.42 -4.40 28.30
N LEU A 188 -9.98 -4.94 29.38
CA LEU A 188 -11.40 -5.17 29.58
C LEU A 188 -11.88 -4.33 30.75
N SER A 189 -13.04 -3.69 30.64
CA SER A 189 -13.63 -2.87 31.71
C SER A 189 -14.81 -3.59 32.30
N PHE A 190 -14.83 -3.67 33.65
CA PHE A 190 -15.89 -4.29 34.42
C PHE A 190 -16.49 -3.29 35.41
N HIS A 191 -17.81 -3.35 35.56
CA HIS A 191 -18.55 -2.53 36.52
C HIS A 191 -19.26 -3.44 37.51
N VAL A 192 -19.02 -3.24 38.79
CA VAL A 192 -19.66 -3.99 39.88
C VAL A 192 -20.37 -3.05 40.84
N SER A 193 -21.31 -3.57 41.62
CA SER A 193 -22.03 -2.76 42.60
C SER A 193 -21.06 -2.09 43.58
N HIS A 194 -21.39 -0.87 44.00
CA HIS A 194 -20.65 -0.12 45.04
C HIS A 194 -20.66 -0.82 46.42
N THR A 195 -21.56 -1.78 46.62
CA THR A 195 -21.61 -2.61 47.86
C THR A 195 -20.63 -3.79 47.82
N SER A 196 -19.99 -4.04 46.69
CA SER A 196 -19.02 -5.14 46.51
C SER A 196 -17.69 -4.81 47.18
N ASN A 197 -17.04 -5.83 47.76
CA ASN A 197 -15.68 -5.68 48.29
C ASN A 197 -14.67 -5.57 47.12
N PRO A 198 -13.96 -4.44 46.98
CA PRO A 198 -13.06 -4.22 45.87
C PRO A 198 -11.91 -5.23 45.80
N GLU A 199 -11.41 -5.68 46.96
CA GLU A 199 -10.30 -6.63 46.99
C GLU A 199 -10.75 -8.03 46.52
N LEU A 200 -11.98 -8.45 46.87
CA LEU A 200 -12.58 -9.68 46.36
C LEU A 200 -12.73 -9.62 44.83
N VAL A 201 -13.24 -8.49 44.31
CA VAL A 201 -13.36 -8.28 42.84
C VAL A 201 -12.02 -8.38 42.16
N ARG A 202 -10.98 -7.75 42.71
CA ARG A 202 -9.61 -7.83 42.20
C ARG A 202 -9.10 -9.27 42.10
N GLN A 203 -9.30 -10.05 43.17
CA GLN A 203 -8.89 -11.46 43.21
C GLN A 203 -9.62 -12.30 42.16
N VAL A 204 -10.93 -12.12 42.02
CA VAL A 204 -11.74 -12.82 41.02
C VAL A 204 -11.29 -12.51 39.59
N LEU A 205 -11.05 -11.24 39.28
CA LEU A 205 -10.58 -10.84 37.95
C LEU A 205 -9.21 -11.42 37.61
N LEU A 206 -8.29 -11.43 38.59
CA LEU A 206 -6.97 -12.05 38.41
C LEU A 206 -7.07 -13.57 38.23
N ALA A 207 -7.92 -14.24 39.00
CA ALA A 207 -8.14 -15.69 38.90
C ALA A 207 -8.73 -16.06 37.54
N ALA A 208 -9.73 -15.30 37.06
CA ALA A 208 -10.30 -15.51 35.73
C ALA A 208 -9.26 -15.36 34.61
N ALA A 209 -8.39 -14.36 34.72
CA ALA A 209 -7.29 -14.16 33.75
C ALA A 209 -6.26 -15.30 33.78
N ALA A 210 -5.86 -15.72 35.01
CA ALA A 210 -4.84 -16.77 35.18
C ALA A 210 -5.34 -18.15 34.69
N GLY A 211 -6.64 -18.42 34.74
CA GLY A 211 -7.26 -19.65 34.26
C GLY A 211 -7.40 -19.74 32.72
N HIS A 212 -7.18 -18.68 31.99
CA HIS A 212 -7.41 -18.68 30.56
C HIS A 212 -6.14 -19.08 29.78
N ARG A 213 -6.24 -20.11 28.93
CA ARG A 213 -5.12 -20.73 28.19
C ARG A 213 -4.35 -19.77 27.26
N ASP A 214 -5.00 -18.71 26.78
CA ASP A 214 -4.46 -17.76 25.82
C ASP A 214 -3.93 -16.48 26.47
N VAL A 215 -4.04 -16.37 27.80
CA VAL A 215 -3.46 -15.29 28.60
C VAL A 215 -2.06 -15.70 29.05
N LEU A 216 -1.11 -14.82 28.89
CA LEU A 216 0.26 -15.06 29.34
C LEU A 216 0.38 -14.93 30.86
N HIS A 217 1.25 -15.75 31.44
CA HIS A 217 1.59 -15.65 32.85
C HIS A 217 2.74 -14.65 33.11
N ASP A 218 3.52 -14.33 32.09
CA ASP A 218 4.56 -13.31 32.10
C ASP A 218 4.51 -12.50 30.79
N PRO A 219 4.18 -11.20 30.85
CA PRO A 219 3.82 -10.43 32.06
C PRO A 219 2.47 -10.83 32.64
N MET A 220 2.41 -10.79 33.99
CA MET A 220 1.21 -11.17 34.73
C MET A 220 0.05 -10.19 34.46
N ALA A 221 -1.18 -10.70 34.46
CA ALA A 221 -2.39 -9.88 34.36
C ALA A 221 -2.44 -8.83 35.47
N LYS A 222 -2.91 -7.62 35.14
CA LYS A 222 -3.05 -6.49 36.06
C LYS A 222 -4.51 -6.10 36.17
N VAL A 223 -4.93 -5.79 37.41
CA VAL A 223 -6.24 -5.23 37.68
C VAL A 223 -6.07 -3.85 38.30
N GLU A 224 -6.67 -2.85 37.67
CA GLU A 224 -6.70 -1.48 38.16
C GLU A 224 -8.11 -1.12 38.61
N PHE A 225 -8.21 -0.55 39.81
CA PHE A 225 -9.43 0.06 40.31
C PHE A 225 -9.47 1.51 39.86
N VAL A 226 -10.25 1.79 38.83
CA VAL A 226 -10.18 3.05 38.06
C VAL A 226 -11.02 4.14 38.69
N GLU A 227 -12.23 3.81 39.17
CA GLU A 227 -13.18 4.82 39.57
C GLU A 227 -14.25 4.29 40.53
N VAL A 228 -14.62 5.14 41.47
CA VAL A 228 -15.83 4.98 42.29
C VAL A 228 -16.90 5.89 41.70
N GLY A 229 -17.78 5.32 40.88
CA GLY A 229 -18.85 6.07 40.20
C GLY A 229 -20.15 6.10 41.01
N LEU A 230 -21.14 6.89 40.57
CA LEU A 230 -22.45 7.12 41.21
C LEU A 230 -23.37 5.87 41.31
N GLY A 231 -22.89 4.69 41.14
CA GLY A 231 -23.69 3.46 41.25
C GLY A 231 -22.90 2.21 40.98
N ALA A 232 -21.64 2.36 40.59
CA ALA A 232 -20.77 1.25 40.27
C ALA A 232 -19.32 1.56 40.57
N LEU A 233 -18.57 0.51 40.92
CA LEU A 233 -17.10 0.52 40.95
C LEU A 233 -16.58 0.03 39.62
N ARG A 234 -15.66 0.79 39.00
CA ARG A 234 -15.07 0.44 37.71
C ARG A 234 -13.68 -0.13 37.87
N PHE A 235 -13.48 -1.31 37.31
CA PHE A 235 -12.23 -2.01 37.26
C PHE A 235 -11.77 -2.18 35.79
N GLN A 236 -10.47 -2.17 35.58
CA GLN A 236 -9.84 -2.55 34.31
C GLN A 236 -8.97 -3.76 34.54
N LEU A 237 -9.23 -4.82 33.78
CA LEU A 237 -8.39 -6.01 33.69
C LEU A 237 -7.53 -5.89 32.43
N GLN A 238 -6.21 -5.81 32.59
CA GLN A 238 -5.24 -5.83 31.51
C GLN A 238 -4.58 -7.20 31.47
N VAL A 239 -4.65 -7.86 30.32
CA VAL A 239 -4.05 -9.16 30.05
C VAL A 239 -3.17 -9.10 28.82
N TRP A 240 -2.15 -9.94 28.76
CA TRP A 240 -1.27 -10.04 27.60
C TRP A 240 -1.45 -11.38 26.89
N SER A 241 -1.40 -11.36 25.57
CA SER A 241 -1.49 -12.56 24.73
C SER A 241 -0.54 -12.44 23.54
N THR A 242 0.02 -13.57 23.10
CA THR A 242 0.76 -13.69 21.85
C THR A 242 -0.16 -14.01 20.66
N LYS A 243 -1.43 -14.34 20.92
CA LYS A 243 -2.38 -14.64 19.85
C LYS A 243 -2.88 -13.37 19.20
N HIS A 244 -2.78 -13.38 17.88
CA HIS A 244 -3.13 -12.24 17.03
C HIS A 244 -4.62 -11.90 17.06
N LEU A 245 -4.93 -10.68 16.66
CA LEU A 245 -6.26 -10.06 16.67
C LEU A 245 -7.40 -10.86 16.02
N LYS A 246 -7.13 -11.85 15.17
CA LYS A 246 -8.19 -12.77 14.69
C LYS A 246 -8.95 -13.43 15.84
N THR A 247 -8.28 -13.59 16.99
CA THR A 247 -8.83 -14.18 18.21
C THR A 247 -9.06 -13.16 19.33
N ALA A 248 -8.79 -11.87 19.10
CA ALA A 248 -8.98 -10.83 20.12
C ALA A 248 -10.44 -10.72 20.58
N GLY A 249 -11.38 -10.79 19.64
CA GLY A 249 -12.81 -10.80 19.93
C GLY A 249 -13.21 -12.04 20.74
N THR A 250 -12.71 -13.20 20.37
CA THR A 250 -12.92 -14.45 21.12
C THR A 250 -12.28 -14.41 22.50
N LEU A 251 -11.02 -13.97 22.61
CA LEU A 251 -10.35 -13.83 23.89
C LEU A 251 -11.12 -12.91 24.86
N LYS A 252 -11.53 -11.73 24.37
CA LYS A 252 -12.34 -10.80 25.18
C LYS A 252 -13.69 -11.40 25.57
N SER A 253 -14.35 -12.09 24.64
CA SER A 253 -15.62 -12.76 24.90
C SER A 253 -15.47 -13.87 25.94
N ASP A 254 -14.47 -14.74 25.79
CA ASP A 254 -14.23 -15.85 26.70
C ASP A 254 -13.88 -15.35 28.10
N LEU A 255 -13.06 -14.31 28.23
CA LEU A 255 -12.73 -13.66 29.48
C LEU A 255 -13.98 -13.01 30.12
N ASN A 256 -14.82 -12.36 29.30
CA ASN A 256 -16.08 -11.79 29.83
C ASN A 256 -17.01 -12.86 30.41
N PHE A 257 -17.15 -14.00 29.71
CA PHE A 257 -17.95 -15.13 30.24
C PHE A 257 -17.34 -15.71 31.49
N GLU A 258 -16.04 -15.90 31.56
CA GLU A 258 -15.34 -16.44 32.72
C GLU A 258 -15.43 -15.50 33.91
N VAL A 259 -15.16 -14.21 33.71
CA VAL A 259 -15.29 -13.18 34.75
C VAL A 259 -16.71 -13.10 35.27
N TRP A 260 -17.71 -13.10 34.38
CA TRP A 260 -19.13 -13.08 34.79
C TRP A 260 -19.46 -14.28 35.67
N ARG A 261 -19.04 -15.49 35.28
CA ARG A 261 -19.27 -16.73 36.04
C ARG A 261 -18.64 -16.68 37.43
N GLN A 262 -17.39 -16.24 37.51
CA GLN A 262 -16.67 -16.17 38.79
C GLN A 262 -17.18 -15.07 39.69
N LEU A 263 -17.56 -13.89 39.15
CA LEU A 263 -18.21 -12.83 39.93
C LEU A 263 -19.54 -13.29 40.51
N ALA A 264 -20.36 -13.99 39.71
CA ALA A 264 -21.62 -14.55 40.17
C ALA A 264 -21.42 -15.60 41.28
N ALA A 265 -20.43 -16.50 41.14
CA ALA A 265 -20.08 -17.49 42.15
C ALA A 265 -19.56 -16.85 43.46
N ALA A 266 -18.88 -15.71 43.39
CA ALA A 266 -18.38 -14.94 44.49
C ALA A 266 -19.48 -14.04 45.16
N GLY A 267 -20.72 -14.06 44.65
CA GLY A 267 -21.81 -13.22 45.15
C GLY A 267 -21.67 -11.73 44.83
N VAL A 268 -20.82 -11.37 43.88
CA VAL A 268 -20.63 -9.99 43.45
C VAL A 268 -21.75 -9.60 42.48
N THR A 269 -22.50 -8.56 42.84
CA THR A 269 -23.62 -8.08 42.03
C THR A 269 -23.12 -7.12 40.94
N ILE A 270 -23.52 -7.36 39.68
CA ILE A 270 -23.35 -6.43 38.59
C ILE A 270 -24.54 -5.47 38.60
N PRO A 271 -24.32 -4.15 38.73
CA PRO A 271 -25.44 -3.22 38.81
C PRO A 271 -26.23 -3.26 37.50
N PRO A 272 -27.56 -3.22 37.52
CA PRO A 272 -28.33 -2.99 36.31
C PRO A 272 -27.93 -1.65 35.75
N MET A 273 -27.80 -1.57 34.40
CA MET A 273 -27.70 -0.26 33.76
C MET A 273 -28.88 0.59 34.28
N GLN A 274 -28.59 1.65 35.01
CA GLN A 274 -29.62 2.61 35.37
C GLN A 274 -30.03 3.31 34.06
N GLY A 275 -31.02 2.74 33.39
CA GLY A 275 -31.83 3.47 32.44
C GLY A 275 -32.39 4.69 33.18
N ALA A 276 -32.43 5.83 32.55
CA ALA A 276 -32.88 7.09 33.06
C ALA A 276 -34.06 6.85 34.01
N VAL A 277 -33.89 7.21 35.29
CA VAL A 277 -34.99 7.25 36.22
C VAL A 277 -35.97 8.28 35.66
N VAL A 278 -37.03 7.80 35.03
CA VAL A 278 -38.19 8.63 34.71
C VAL A 278 -38.79 9.00 36.06
N LEU A 279 -38.41 10.16 36.61
CA LEU A 279 -39.12 10.78 37.70
C LEU A 279 -40.56 10.97 37.22
N GLY A 280 -41.45 10.07 37.67
CA GLY A 280 -42.87 10.23 37.49
C GLY A 280 -43.30 11.50 38.20
N LEU A 281 -43.32 12.61 37.51
CA LEU A 281 -44.05 13.81 37.92
C LEU A 281 -45.53 13.43 37.94
N GLN A 282 -46.04 13.06 39.14
CA GLN A 282 -47.46 13.07 39.40
C GLN A 282 -47.94 14.52 39.25
N LEU A 283 -48.61 14.80 38.14
CA LEU A 283 -49.37 16.03 37.99
C LEU A 283 -50.49 15.99 39.03
N VAL A 284 -50.37 16.77 40.09
CA VAL A 284 -51.45 17.05 41.03
C VAL A 284 -52.52 17.81 40.23
N PRO A 285 -53.78 17.31 40.18
CA PRO A 285 -54.81 18.05 39.48
C PRO A 285 -55.14 19.33 40.23
N SER A 286 -55.06 20.46 39.56
CA SER A 286 -55.48 21.75 40.04
C SER A 286 -56.97 21.70 40.39
N SER A 287 -57.34 21.77 41.68
CA SER A 287 -58.69 22.00 42.10
C SER A 287 -59.12 23.40 41.72
N LYS A 288 -60.08 23.49 40.76
CA LYS A 288 -60.84 24.73 40.54
C LYS A 288 -61.57 25.16 41.74
N GLN A 289 -61.41 26.38 42.17
CA GLN A 289 -62.44 27.25 42.77
C GLN A 289 -62.76 28.36 41.78
#